data_7d62dc174dd18a9e7186a336dd2c885f
#
_entry.id   7d62dc174dd18a9e7186a336dd2c885f
#
_cell.length_a   1.000
_cell.length_b   1.000
_cell.length_c   1.000
_cell.angle_alpha   90.00
_cell.angle_beta   90.00
_cell.angle_gamma   90.00
#
_symmetry.space_group_name_H-M   'P 1'
#
loop_
_entity.id
_entity.type
_entity.pdbx_description
1 polymer ?
#
loop_
_entity_poly.entity_id
_entity_poly.type
_entity_poly.pdbx_seq_one_letter_code
_entity_poly.pdbx_strand_id
1 'polypeptide(L)'
;TGNTNGIAFTKALQTRDFEGLAFVNLVDFDMLYGHRRDVPGYAAAATEFDRFLADFIPGMREGDLLMITADHGCDPSYTKTTDHTREYVPYLVCGKGVKPGVDLGTRLCFGTIAQTVCEYLGVDASSLDGHSVLQEILK
;
A
#
# COMPACT_ATOMS: atom_id res chain seq x y z
N THR A 1 -5.29 16.97 6.55
CA THR A 1 -5.41 15.53 6.83
C THR A 1 -6.42 14.91 5.88
N GLY A 2 -6.25 13.65 5.53
CA GLY A 2 -7.10 12.93 4.60
C GLY A 2 -6.35 12.49 3.33
N ASN A 3 -7.04 11.71 2.48
CA ASN A 3 -6.43 11.10 1.28
C ASN A 3 -5.80 12.13 0.34
N THR A 4 -6.47 13.25 0.09
CA THR A 4 -5.96 14.31 -0.80
C THR A 4 -4.60 14.82 -0.34
N ASN A 5 -4.39 15.01 0.97
CA ASN A 5 -3.11 15.44 1.51
C ASN A 5 -2.04 14.33 1.42
N GLY A 6 -2.43 13.08 1.69
CA GLY A 6 -1.53 11.92 1.55
C GLY A 6 -1.05 11.76 0.10
N ILE A 7 -1.95 11.87 -0.86
CA ILE A 7 -1.66 11.83 -2.30
C ILE A 7 -0.73 12.98 -2.70
N ALA A 8 -1.03 14.22 -2.27
CA ALA A 8 -0.20 15.38 -2.56
C ALA A 8 1.21 15.24 -1.98
N PHE A 9 1.34 14.73 -0.74
CA PHE A 9 2.62 14.44 -0.12
C PHE A 9 3.41 13.38 -0.90
N THR A 10 2.75 12.27 -1.26
CA THR A 10 3.38 11.20 -2.03
C THR A 10 3.89 11.71 -3.39
N LYS A 11 3.09 12.54 -4.08
CA LYS A 11 3.51 13.17 -5.33
C LYS A 11 4.73 14.06 -5.15
N ALA A 12 4.79 14.82 -4.06
CA ALA A 12 5.93 15.68 -3.76
C ALA A 12 7.24 14.91 -3.49
N LEU A 13 7.16 13.65 -3.05
CA LEU A 13 8.33 12.80 -2.84
C LEU A 13 9.10 12.51 -4.13
N GLN A 14 8.42 12.45 -5.29
CA GLN A 14 9.09 12.25 -6.58
C GLN A 14 10.11 13.33 -6.92
N THR A 15 9.96 14.52 -6.36
CA THR A 15 10.90 15.64 -6.57
C THR A 15 12.04 15.67 -5.54
N ARG A 16 12.00 14.79 -4.54
CA ARG A 16 13.03 14.73 -3.49
C ARG A 16 14.04 13.65 -3.82
N ASP A 17 15.29 13.96 -3.58
CA ASP A 17 16.36 12.97 -3.58
C ASP A 17 16.53 12.43 -2.14
N PHE A 18 16.09 11.21 -1.89
CA PHE A 18 16.25 10.54 -0.60
C PHE A 18 16.35 9.02 -0.80
N GLU A 19 16.99 8.38 0.15
CA GLU A 19 17.05 6.93 0.28
C GLU A 19 16.39 6.55 1.62
N GLY A 20 15.45 5.61 1.60
CA GLY A 20 14.74 5.20 2.81
C GLY A 20 13.27 4.88 2.56
N LEU A 21 12.47 4.82 3.62
CA LEU A 21 11.05 4.50 3.60
C LEU A 21 10.18 5.76 3.73
N ALA A 22 9.24 5.93 2.81
CA ALA A 22 8.11 6.85 2.96
C ALA A 22 6.84 6.03 3.23
N PHE A 23 6.24 6.21 4.40
CA PHE A 23 4.98 5.58 4.79
C PHE A 23 3.86 6.61 4.77
N VAL A 24 2.82 6.35 3.98
CA VAL A 24 1.66 7.24 3.84
C VAL A 24 0.38 6.49 4.11
N ASN A 25 -0.41 6.95 5.07
CA ASN A 25 -1.71 6.38 5.39
C ASN A 25 -2.83 7.21 4.76
N LEU A 26 -3.66 6.56 3.91
CA LEU A 26 -4.83 7.16 3.26
C LEU A 26 -6.08 6.87 4.10
N VAL A 27 -6.25 7.65 5.15
CA VAL A 27 -7.19 7.38 6.25
C VAL A 27 -8.68 7.49 5.89
N ASP A 28 -9.03 8.15 4.78
CA ASP A 28 -10.43 8.41 4.44
C ASP A 28 -11.19 7.15 4.04
N PHE A 29 -10.49 6.13 3.54
CA PHE A 29 -11.09 4.83 3.23
C PHE A 29 -11.78 4.23 4.45
N ASP A 30 -11.13 4.28 5.59
CA ASP A 30 -11.68 3.80 6.85
C ASP A 30 -12.58 4.86 7.51
N MET A 31 -12.03 6.04 7.82
CA MET A 31 -12.67 7.03 8.67
C MET A 31 -13.90 7.70 8.07
N LEU A 32 -13.87 8.01 6.75
CA LEU A 32 -14.96 8.71 6.09
C LEU A 32 -15.96 7.76 5.42
N TYR A 33 -15.48 6.65 4.86
CA TYR A 33 -16.31 5.80 4.01
C TYR A 33 -16.56 4.42 4.62
N GLY A 34 -15.57 3.79 5.20
CA GLY A 34 -15.65 2.46 5.78
C GLY A 34 -16.60 2.39 6.97
N HIS A 35 -16.28 3.09 8.05
CA HIS A 35 -17.13 3.15 9.26
C HIS A 35 -18.51 3.75 9.01
N ARG A 36 -18.66 4.61 8.02
CA ARG A 36 -19.93 5.24 7.66
C ARG A 36 -20.77 4.44 6.66
N ARG A 37 -20.25 3.32 6.20
CA ARG A 37 -20.92 2.46 5.20
C ARG A 37 -21.27 3.21 3.93
N ASP A 38 -20.44 4.17 3.54
CA ASP A 38 -20.58 4.94 2.31
C ASP A 38 -19.89 4.24 1.14
N VAL A 39 -20.58 3.27 0.55
CA VAL A 39 -20.08 2.49 -0.60
C VAL A 39 -19.71 3.40 -1.80
N PRO A 40 -20.57 4.37 -2.21
CA PRO A 40 -20.23 5.27 -3.29
C PRO A 40 -18.99 6.12 -2.99
N GLY A 41 -18.86 6.65 -1.77
CA GLY A 41 -17.68 7.43 -1.35
C GLY A 41 -16.41 6.60 -1.34
N TYR A 42 -16.47 5.36 -0.86
CA TYR A 42 -15.35 4.42 -0.88
C TYR A 42 -14.87 4.14 -2.32
N ALA A 43 -15.81 3.86 -3.22
CA ALA A 43 -15.50 3.63 -4.63
C ALA A 43 -14.93 4.89 -5.33
N ALA A 44 -15.45 6.07 -4.99
CA ALA A 44 -14.93 7.33 -5.50
C ALA A 44 -13.49 7.58 -5.03
N ALA A 45 -13.19 7.33 -3.75
CA ALA A 45 -11.84 7.44 -3.20
C ALA A 45 -10.85 6.47 -3.86
N ALA A 46 -11.27 5.21 -4.11
CA ALA A 46 -10.47 4.23 -4.84
C ALA A 46 -10.18 4.69 -6.28
N THR A 47 -11.19 5.26 -6.96
CA THR A 47 -11.03 5.80 -8.31
C THR A 47 -10.07 7.01 -8.34
N GLU A 48 -10.14 7.89 -7.33
CA GLU A 48 -9.21 9.03 -7.21
C GLU A 48 -7.77 8.52 -7.02
N PHE A 49 -7.58 7.54 -6.16
CA PHE A 49 -6.27 6.94 -5.92
C PHE A 49 -5.72 6.23 -7.16
N ASP A 50 -6.55 5.49 -7.90
CA ASP A 50 -6.18 4.85 -9.16
C ASP A 50 -5.71 5.88 -10.22
N ARG A 51 -6.42 6.99 -10.34
CA ARG A 51 -6.00 8.09 -11.24
C ARG A 51 -4.67 8.70 -10.82
N PHE A 52 -4.45 8.86 -9.52
CA PHE A 52 -3.16 9.31 -9.01
C PHE A 52 -2.05 8.32 -9.38
N LEU A 53 -2.27 7.01 -9.24
CA LEU A 53 -1.29 5.99 -9.59
C LEU A 53 -0.95 5.99 -11.07
N ALA A 54 -1.91 6.25 -11.95
CA ALA A 54 -1.68 6.36 -13.39
C ALA A 54 -0.66 7.44 -13.75
N ASP A 55 -0.63 8.54 -13.00
CA ASP A 55 0.36 9.61 -13.17
C ASP A 55 1.66 9.33 -12.40
N PHE A 56 1.57 8.73 -11.21
CA PHE A 56 2.69 8.55 -10.29
C PHE A 56 3.66 7.45 -10.74
N ILE A 57 3.13 6.29 -11.12
CA ILE A 57 3.95 5.10 -11.44
C ILE A 57 4.93 5.35 -12.59
N PRO A 58 4.54 6.00 -13.71
CA PRO A 58 5.49 6.32 -14.78
C PRO A 58 6.66 7.21 -14.37
N GLY A 59 6.45 8.05 -13.35
CA GLY A 59 7.46 8.96 -12.79
C GLY A 59 8.40 8.34 -11.77
N MET A 60 8.21 7.07 -11.39
CA MET A 60 9.09 6.37 -10.44
C MET A 60 10.50 6.17 -11.01
N ARG A 61 11.52 6.27 -10.15
CA ARG A 61 12.93 6.05 -10.52
C ARG A 61 13.27 4.56 -10.55
N GLU A 62 14.44 4.20 -11.06
CA GLU A 62 14.90 2.80 -11.15
C GLU A 62 14.98 2.10 -9.78
N GLY A 63 15.35 2.82 -8.74
CA GLY A 63 15.44 2.29 -7.37
C GLY A 63 14.18 2.48 -6.54
N ASP A 64 13.06 2.95 -7.10
CA ASP A 64 11.82 3.11 -6.34
C ASP A 64 11.02 1.81 -6.30
N LEU A 65 10.50 1.48 -5.12
CA LEU A 65 9.58 0.37 -4.89
C LEU A 65 8.31 0.90 -4.23
N LEU A 66 7.18 0.76 -4.89
CA LEU A 66 5.87 1.11 -4.34
C LEU A 66 5.17 -0.14 -3.84
N MET A 67 4.77 -0.12 -2.58
CA MET A 67 3.92 -1.14 -1.96
C MET A 67 2.59 -0.53 -1.55
N ILE A 68 1.48 -1.19 -1.88
CA ILE A 68 0.13 -0.78 -1.54
C ILE A 68 -0.52 -1.91 -0.75
N THR A 69 -1.01 -1.58 0.43
CA THR A 69 -1.67 -2.54 1.33
C THR A 69 -2.72 -1.83 2.19
N ALA A 70 -3.38 -2.58 3.06
CA ALA A 70 -4.20 -2.05 4.14
C ALA A 70 -3.82 -2.73 5.46
N ASP A 71 -4.15 -2.12 6.58
CA ASP A 71 -3.91 -2.64 7.93
C ASP A 71 -5.00 -3.61 8.39
N HIS A 72 -6.21 -3.52 7.80
CA HIS A 72 -7.34 -4.42 8.05
C HIS A 72 -8.34 -4.40 6.88
N GLY A 73 -9.27 -5.35 6.90
CA GLY A 73 -10.43 -5.34 6.01
C GLY A 73 -11.44 -4.29 6.43
N CYS A 74 -12.11 -3.68 5.45
CA CYS A 74 -13.21 -2.75 5.70
C CYS A 74 -14.18 -2.79 4.52
N ASP A 75 -15.21 -3.66 4.60
CA ASP A 75 -16.28 -3.72 3.61
C ASP A 75 -17.37 -2.68 3.94
N PRO A 76 -17.47 -1.59 3.18
CA PRO A 76 -18.49 -0.57 3.44
C PRO A 76 -19.92 -1.06 3.14
N SER A 77 -20.09 -2.20 2.48
CA SER A 77 -21.41 -2.80 2.24
C SER A 77 -21.92 -3.67 3.39
N TYR A 78 -21.04 -4.01 4.34
CA TYR A 78 -21.41 -4.85 5.48
C TYR A 78 -22.06 -4.03 6.59
N THR A 79 -23.39 -4.09 6.70
CA THR A 79 -24.21 -3.22 7.56
C THR A 79 -24.49 -3.78 8.96
N LYS A 80 -24.00 -4.98 9.32
CA LYS A 80 -24.26 -5.59 10.63
C LYS A 80 -23.48 -4.96 11.78
N THR A 81 -22.42 -4.24 11.48
CA THR A 81 -21.60 -3.47 12.43
C THR A 81 -21.06 -2.23 11.74
N THR A 82 -20.64 -1.24 12.51
CA THR A 82 -19.91 -0.07 12.03
C THR A 82 -18.40 -0.24 12.18
N ASP A 83 -17.95 -1.38 12.67
CA ASP A 83 -16.55 -1.71 12.88
C ASP A 83 -15.93 -2.33 11.63
N HIS A 84 -14.64 -2.65 11.71
CA HIS A 84 -13.88 -3.28 10.63
C HIS A 84 -14.45 -4.66 10.28
N THR A 85 -14.13 -5.12 9.08
CA THR A 85 -14.50 -6.44 8.59
C THR A 85 -13.24 -7.31 8.42
N ARG A 86 -13.37 -8.57 8.01
CA ARG A 86 -12.28 -9.56 8.10
C ARG A 86 -11.83 -10.09 6.75
N GLU A 87 -11.97 -9.27 5.71
CA GLU A 87 -11.45 -9.60 4.38
C GLU A 87 -9.91 -9.58 4.41
N TYR A 88 -9.31 -10.40 3.56
CA TYR A 88 -7.90 -10.28 3.28
C TYR A 88 -7.59 -8.92 2.68
N VAL A 89 -6.49 -8.32 3.14
CA VAL A 89 -6.01 -7.05 2.59
C VAL A 89 -5.21 -7.27 1.31
N PRO A 90 -5.22 -6.32 0.36
CA PRO A 90 -4.36 -6.40 -0.81
C PRO A 90 -2.89 -6.24 -0.41
N TYR A 91 -2.01 -6.86 -1.19
CA TYR A 91 -0.58 -6.57 -1.17
C TYR A 91 -0.10 -6.46 -2.61
N LEU A 92 0.04 -5.24 -3.09
CA LEU A 92 0.45 -4.92 -4.45
C LEU A 92 1.84 -4.29 -4.43
N VAL A 93 2.71 -4.75 -5.31
CA VAL A 93 4.08 -4.23 -5.40
C VAL A 93 4.39 -3.87 -6.85
N CYS A 94 4.92 -2.69 -7.07
CA CYS A 94 5.38 -2.26 -8.38
C CYS A 94 6.62 -1.38 -8.31
N GLY A 95 7.33 -1.31 -9.42
CA GLY A 95 8.56 -0.56 -9.61
C GLY A 95 9.26 -1.00 -10.88
N LYS A 96 10.21 -0.22 -11.39
CA LYS A 96 10.91 -0.56 -12.64
C LYS A 96 11.73 -1.86 -12.54
N GLY A 97 12.25 -2.14 -11.34
CA GLY A 97 12.97 -3.38 -11.02
C GLY A 97 12.09 -4.59 -10.70
N VAL A 98 10.76 -4.41 -10.63
CA VAL A 98 9.82 -5.46 -10.25
C VAL A 98 9.42 -6.31 -11.46
N LYS A 99 9.34 -7.64 -11.29
CA LYS A 99 8.79 -8.57 -12.28
C LYS A 99 7.29 -8.34 -12.42
N PRO A 100 6.75 -8.20 -13.62
CA PRO A 100 5.30 -8.12 -13.81
C PRO A 100 4.64 -9.48 -13.63
N GLY A 101 3.39 -9.48 -13.13
CA GLY A 101 2.52 -10.66 -13.10
C GLY A 101 2.91 -11.75 -12.10
N VAL A 102 3.74 -11.45 -11.10
CA VAL A 102 4.04 -12.38 -10.02
C VAL A 102 2.84 -12.51 -9.10
N ASP A 103 2.35 -13.73 -8.91
CA ASP A 103 1.35 -14.06 -7.90
C ASP A 103 2.08 -14.50 -6.61
N LEU A 104 2.00 -13.67 -5.59
CA LEU A 104 2.60 -13.96 -4.28
C LEU A 104 1.72 -14.90 -3.42
N GLY A 105 0.50 -15.21 -3.87
CA GLY A 105 -0.47 -15.96 -3.08
C GLY A 105 -0.85 -15.25 -1.77
N THR A 106 -1.43 -15.98 -0.83
CA THR A 106 -1.80 -15.43 0.48
C THR A 106 -0.64 -15.52 1.46
N ARG A 107 -0.26 -14.39 2.04
CA ARG A 107 0.74 -14.31 3.12
C ARG A 107 0.02 -14.19 4.46
N LEU A 108 0.45 -14.95 5.45
CA LEU A 108 -0.24 -15.06 6.74
C LEU A 108 0.32 -14.08 7.81
N CYS A 109 1.27 -13.24 7.45
CA CYS A 109 1.92 -12.33 8.36
C CYS A 109 2.18 -10.97 7.72
N PHE A 110 1.73 -9.89 8.37
CA PHE A 110 2.05 -8.52 7.96
C PHE A 110 3.54 -8.21 8.00
N GLY A 111 4.29 -8.90 8.86
CA GLY A 111 5.74 -8.80 8.93
C GLY A 111 6.46 -9.10 7.61
N THR A 112 5.81 -9.80 6.68
CA THR A 112 6.32 -9.97 5.30
C THR A 112 6.64 -8.63 4.63
N ILE A 113 5.80 -7.61 4.83
CA ILE A 113 6.02 -6.26 4.28
C ILE A 113 7.29 -5.65 4.90
N ALA A 114 7.38 -5.66 6.23
CA ALA A 114 8.52 -5.11 6.95
C ALA A 114 9.83 -5.83 6.60
N GLN A 115 9.82 -7.17 6.55
CA GLN A 115 10.96 -7.99 6.11
C GLN A 115 11.42 -7.63 4.70
N THR A 116 10.47 -7.45 3.77
CA THR A 116 10.78 -7.10 2.38
C THR A 116 11.38 -5.70 2.28
N VAL A 117 10.83 -4.73 3.04
CA VAL A 117 11.37 -3.36 3.09
C VAL A 117 12.77 -3.34 3.68
N CYS A 118 13.00 -4.04 4.79
CA CYS A 118 14.30 -4.12 5.43
C CYS A 118 15.36 -4.77 4.51
N GLU A 119 15.01 -5.89 3.85
CA GLU A 119 15.92 -6.53 2.89
C GLU A 119 16.24 -5.58 1.73
N TYR A 120 15.24 -4.86 1.21
CA TYR A 120 15.44 -3.93 0.10
C TYR A 120 16.35 -2.76 0.48
N LEU A 121 16.26 -2.26 1.71
CA LEU A 121 17.07 -1.15 2.22
C LEU A 121 18.38 -1.60 2.88
N GLY A 122 18.68 -2.92 2.92
CA GLY A 122 19.87 -3.44 3.58
C GLY A 122 19.87 -3.26 5.10
N VAL A 123 18.71 -3.25 5.73
CA VAL A 123 18.52 -3.09 7.19
C VAL A 123 18.29 -4.45 7.82
N ASP A 124 18.89 -4.68 9.00
CA ASP A 124 18.68 -5.91 9.77
C ASP A 124 17.22 -6.05 10.22
N ALA A 125 16.63 -7.18 9.86
CA ALA A 125 15.24 -7.54 10.17
C ALA A 125 15.15 -8.80 11.06
N SER A 126 16.23 -9.24 11.67
CA SER A 126 16.30 -10.50 12.44
C SER A 126 15.33 -10.58 13.62
N SER A 127 14.88 -9.44 14.14
CA SER A 127 13.89 -9.33 15.21
C SER A 127 12.42 -9.27 14.76
N LEU A 128 12.18 -9.25 13.44
CA LEU A 128 10.84 -9.13 12.87
C LEU A 128 10.29 -10.51 12.48
N ASP A 129 9.00 -10.71 12.71
CA ASP A 129 8.27 -11.87 12.20
C ASP A 129 8.07 -11.80 10.67
N GLY A 130 7.77 -12.96 10.05
CA GLY A 130 7.48 -13.07 8.62
C GLY A 130 8.71 -13.39 7.78
N HIS A 131 8.51 -13.38 6.47
CA HIS A 131 9.57 -13.65 5.48
C HIS A 131 9.48 -12.63 4.35
N SER A 132 10.61 -12.15 3.90
CA SER A 132 10.71 -11.27 2.74
C SER A 132 10.27 -12.00 1.46
N VAL A 133 9.62 -11.26 0.56
CA VAL A 133 9.29 -11.70 -0.78
C VAL A 133 10.16 -11.03 -1.85
N LEU A 134 11.20 -10.32 -1.43
CA LEU A 134 12.02 -9.51 -2.33
C LEU A 134 12.58 -10.32 -3.51
N GLN A 135 13.12 -11.52 -3.24
CA GLN A 135 13.70 -12.38 -4.25
C GLN A 135 12.67 -12.95 -5.24
N GLU A 136 11.40 -12.99 -4.83
CA GLU A 136 10.31 -13.43 -5.70
C GLU A 136 9.93 -12.33 -6.71
N ILE A 137 9.98 -11.06 -6.29
CA ILE A 137 9.47 -9.90 -7.03
C ILE A 137 10.52 -9.16 -7.86
N LEU A 138 11.80 -9.18 -7.51
CA LEU A 138 12.84 -8.49 -8.28
C LEU A 138 13.28 -9.27 -9.53
N LYS A 139 13.59 -8.51 -10.60
CA LYS A 139 14.14 -9.02 -11.87
C LYS A 139 15.55 -9.58 -11.69
#